data_5e90518208177af95ce64032d0746baa
#
_entry.id   5e90518208177af95ce64032d0746baa
#
_cell.length_a   1.000
_cell.length_b   1.000
_cell.length_c   1.000
_cell.angle_alpha   90.00
_cell.angle_beta   90.00
_cell.angle_gamma   90.00
#
_symmetry.space_group_name_H-M   'P 1'
#
loop_
_entity.id
_entity.type
_entity.pdbx_description
1 polymer ?
#
loop_
_entity_poly.entity_id
_entity_poly.type
_entity_poly.pdbx_seq_one_letter_code
_entity_poly.pdbx_strand_id
1 'polypeptide(L)'
;MNFSTLFRLEENLQLDKKTLVVLRYIAIFGQLLAVNIVYNYLDLHFPIIESHIIIFIGLVTNLYLQFKIKSNQLKDTYASLFLIYDLIQLSALLYLTGGILNPFSFLLIIPAIVSSTFLSMGTTIILGFFTSTLLFFLSFFYLPLPGMEVNLFIFPIYYKIGIFVSVFIGLIFLSYFGIRFAGETKKRSEAFNKLQEVISKEYELESLGGQAAAAAHSLGTPLATISVVAKELKKEIGDNKEYSKDIDLLISQIKRCSEILKKISKKQIENDQFISTVKIEDLLDEIINSFKETSSKEITLISEKDENKIDIQRTPEIIYGLRNFIGNAVKFSKSKVKIYLKSDEKNISVIVTDDGPGFPDDVIDILGEPYIKSKSKEVNENSGLGLGTFLGKTLLEKKGANLVFLKGNKLGGATVVIGWETKNLKLIV
;
A
#
# COMPACT_ATOMS: atom_id res chain seq x y z
N MET A 1 -26.99 6.38 -5.89
CA MET A 1 -25.67 5.92 -6.32
C MET A 1 -25.18 6.87 -7.40
N ASN A 2 -24.21 7.75 -7.13
CA ASN A 2 -23.80 8.76 -8.10
C ASN A 2 -22.87 8.12 -9.14
N PHE A 3 -23.27 8.08 -10.40
CA PHE A 3 -22.49 7.52 -11.51
C PHE A 3 -21.08 8.14 -11.61
N SER A 4 -20.91 9.40 -11.22
CA SER A 4 -19.59 10.07 -11.21
C SER A 4 -18.56 9.51 -10.24
N THR A 5 -18.99 8.82 -9.18
CA THR A 5 -18.05 8.17 -8.21
C THR A 5 -17.56 6.82 -8.67
N LEU A 6 -18.23 6.17 -9.63
CA LEU A 6 -17.79 4.92 -10.25
C LEU A 6 -16.59 5.13 -11.20
N PHE A 7 -16.34 6.37 -11.65
CA PHE A 7 -15.45 6.68 -12.76
C PHE A 7 -14.24 7.56 -12.39
N ARG A 8 -14.05 7.93 -11.11
CA ARG A 8 -12.85 8.62 -10.63
C ARG A 8 -11.76 7.60 -10.26
N LEU A 9 -11.03 7.14 -11.25
CA LEU A 9 -9.74 6.48 -11.07
C LEU A 9 -8.69 7.37 -11.76
N GLU A 10 -8.14 8.31 -11.00
CA GLU A 10 -6.97 9.09 -11.40
C GLU A 10 -5.72 8.22 -11.23
N GLU A 11 -4.90 8.20 -12.27
CA GLU A 11 -3.61 7.51 -12.42
C GLU A 11 -3.64 5.98 -12.38
N ASN A 12 -3.55 5.38 -13.57
CA ASN A 12 -3.54 3.94 -13.79
C ASN A 12 -2.16 3.33 -13.50
N LEU A 13 -2.16 2.03 -13.18
CA LEU A 13 -0.97 1.19 -13.27
C LEU A 13 -0.45 1.30 -14.71
N GLN A 14 0.76 1.82 -14.92
CA GLN A 14 1.32 1.94 -16.27
C GLN A 14 1.71 0.56 -16.80
N LEU A 15 1.33 0.27 -18.04
CA LEU A 15 1.67 -1.00 -18.69
C LEU A 15 3.19 -1.04 -18.99
N ASP A 16 3.88 -2.00 -18.39
CA ASP A 16 5.29 -2.23 -18.68
C ASP A 16 5.45 -2.80 -20.10
N LYS A 17 6.37 -2.19 -20.86
CA LYS A 17 6.72 -2.61 -22.22
C LYS A 17 7.09 -4.09 -22.30
N LYS A 18 7.89 -4.60 -21.33
CA LYS A 18 8.33 -5.99 -21.33
C LYS A 18 7.14 -6.94 -21.21
N THR A 19 6.18 -6.60 -20.35
CA THR A 19 4.95 -7.38 -20.19
C THR A 19 4.17 -7.46 -21.50
N LEU A 20 3.94 -6.33 -22.19
CA LEU A 20 3.23 -6.33 -23.46
C LEU A 20 3.98 -7.13 -24.53
N VAL A 21 5.30 -6.97 -24.65
CA VAL A 21 6.14 -7.72 -25.59
C VAL A 21 6.03 -9.22 -25.37
N VAL A 22 6.10 -9.67 -24.11
CA VAL A 22 5.99 -11.10 -23.75
C VAL A 22 4.59 -11.64 -24.09
N LEU A 23 3.53 -10.93 -23.73
CA LEU A 23 2.15 -11.33 -24.04
C LEU A 23 1.95 -11.49 -25.56
N ARG A 24 2.49 -10.57 -26.37
CA ARG A 24 2.42 -10.64 -27.83
C ARG A 24 3.25 -11.81 -28.41
N TYR A 25 4.41 -12.15 -27.83
CA TYR A 25 5.14 -13.35 -28.24
C TYR A 25 4.37 -14.62 -27.94
N ILE A 26 3.70 -14.70 -26.79
CA ILE A 26 2.83 -15.85 -26.44
C ILE A 26 1.69 -15.97 -27.45
N ALA A 27 1.05 -14.84 -27.81
CA ALA A 27 -0.03 -14.83 -28.79
C ALA A 27 0.46 -15.26 -30.18
N ILE A 28 1.58 -14.70 -30.67
CA ILE A 28 2.18 -15.04 -31.98
C ILE A 28 2.55 -16.53 -32.04
N PHE A 29 3.17 -17.06 -30.98
CA PHE A 29 3.53 -18.48 -30.92
C PHE A 29 2.29 -19.37 -30.92
N GLY A 30 1.26 -19.01 -30.11
CA GLY A 30 -0.01 -19.72 -30.07
C GLY A 30 -0.74 -19.72 -31.42
N GLN A 31 -0.75 -18.57 -32.13
CA GLN A 31 -1.33 -18.43 -33.46
C GLN A 31 -0.58 -19.30 -34.50
N LEU A 32 0.77 -19.27 -34.50
CA LEU A 32 1.59 -20.11 -35.38
C LEU A 32 1.31 -21.61 -35.13
N LEU A 33 1.29 -21.99 -33.85
CA LEU A 33 1.02 -23.38 -33.48
C LEU A 33 -0.36 -23.83 -33.95
N ALA A 34 -1.41 -23.05 -33.66
CA ALA A 34 -2.77 -23.36 -34.01
C ALA A 34 -2.96 -23.49 -35.55
N VAL A 35 -2.46 -22.50 -36.31
CA VAL A 35 -2.57 -22.49 -37.78
C VAL A 35 -1.86 -23.70 -38.38
N ASN A 36 -0.66 -24.05 -37.91
CA ASN A 36 0.08 -25.19 -38.45
C ASN A 36 -0.50 -26.55 -38.04
N ILE A 37 -1.00 -26.69 -36.82
CA ILE A 37 -1.69 -27.92 -36.38
C ILE A 37 -2.93 -28.15 -37.22
N VAL A 38 -3.77 -27.13 -37.40
CA VAL A 38 -5.01 -27.24 -38.15
C VAL A 38 -4.75 -27.61 -39.62
N TYR A 39 -3.76 -26.97 -40.24
CA TYR A 39 -3.48 -27.20 -41.67
C TYR A 39 -2.73 -28.49 -41.92
N ASN A 40 -1.63 -28.78 -41.20
CA ASN A 40 -0.73 -29.90 -41.52
C ASN A 40 -1.08 -31.20 -40.78
N TYR A 41 -1.63 -31.12 -39.54
CA TYR A 41 -1.93 -32.31 -38.74
C TYR A 41 -3.37 -32.73 -38.83
N LEU A 42 -4.33 -31.80 -38.86
CA LEU A 42 -5.75 -32.09 -39.00
C LEU A 42 -6.19 -32.11 -40.46
N ASP A 43 -5.32 -31.73 -41.40
CA ASP A 43 -5.56 -31.68 -42.86
C ASP A 43 -6.79 -30.84 -43.25
N LEU A 44 -7.02 -29.73 -42.50
CA LEU A 44 -8.13 -28.83 -42.72
C LEU A 44 -7.67 -27.59 -43.51
N HIS A 45 -8.09 -27.51 -44.77
CA HIS A 45 -7.62 -26.48 -45.72
C HIS A 45 -8.31 -25.13 -45.47
N PHE A 46 -7.52 -24.09 -45.45
CA PHE A 46 -7.90 -22.67 -45.35
C PHE A 46 -6.74 -21.77 -45.91
N PRO A 47 -6.93 -20.46 -46.05
CA PRO A 47 -5.87 -19.56 -46.58
C PRO A 47 -4.65 -19.51 -45.69
N ILE A 48 -3.72 -20.47 -45.82
CA ILE A 48 -2.56 -20.66 -44.93
C ILE A 48 -1.51 -19.59 -45.15
N ILE A 49 -1.29 -19.16 -46.41
CA ILE A 49 -0.25 -18.15 -46.77
C ILE A 49 -0.65 -16.81 -46.17
N GLU A 50 -1.89 -16.38 -46.34
CA GLU A 50 -2.43 -15.13 -45.80
C GLU A 50 -2.37 -15.14 -44.27
N SER A 51 -2.68 -16.27 -43.65
CA SER A 51 -2.58 -16.45 -42.19
C SER A 51 -1.15 -16.26 -41.70
N HIS A 52 -0.17 -16.85 -42.37
CA HIS A 52 1.26 -16.67 -42.02
C HIS A 52 1.74 -15.23 -42.23
N ILE A 53 1.29 -14.54 -43.29
CA ILE A 53 1.60 -13.12 -43.54
C ILE A 53 1.08 -12.26 -42.38
N ILE A 54 -0.16 -12.46 -41.95
CA ILE A 54 -0.76 -11.71 -40.83
C ILE A 54 0.04 -11.92 -39.55
N ILE A 55 0.43 -13.17 -39.25
CA ILE A 55 1.22 -13.49 -38.06
C ILE A 55 2.62 -12.88 -38.17
N PHE A 56 3.26 -12.92 -39.34
CA PHE A 56 4.57 -12.35 -39.59
C PHE A 56 4.58 -10.83 -39.39
N ILE A 57 3.54 -10.11 -39.85
CA ILE A 57 3.39 -8.67 -39.57
C ILE A 57 3.27 -8.42 -38.09
N GLY A 58 2.55 -9.29 -37.33
CA GLY A 58 2.49 -9.27 -35.86
C GLY A 58 3.87 -9.38 -35.21
N LEU A 59 4.70 -10.29 -35.70
CA LEU A 59 6.08 -10.46 -35.24
C LEU A 59 6.91 -9.20 -35.48
N VAL A 60 6.84 -8.63 -36.69
CA VAL A 60 7.58 -7.39 -37.04
C VAL A 60 7.17 -6.22 -36.15
N THR A 61 5.88 -6.04 -35.91
CA THR A 61 5.39 -4.97 -35.01
C THR A 61 5.81 -5.20 -33.56
N ASN A 62 5.92 -6.46 -33.10
CA ASN A 62 6.43 -6.77 -31.78
C ASN A 62 7.93 -6.51 -31.64
N LEU A 63 8.71 -6.83 -32.67
CA LEU A 63 10.15 -6.46 -32.74
C LEU A 63 10.33 -4.96 -32.75
N TYR A 64 9.49 -4.21 -33.48
CA TYR A 64 9.48 -2.75 -33.43
C TYR A 64 9.23 -2.21 -32.03
N LEU A 65 8.22 -2.73 -31.32
CA LEU A 65 7.94 -2.37 -29.94
C LEU A 65 9.15 -2.66 -29.04
N GLN A 66 9.76 -3.83 -29.19
CA GLN A 66 10.88 -4.28 -28.37
C GLN A 66 12.13 -3.40 -28.54
N PHE A 67 12.53 -3.11 -29.76
CA PHE A 67 13.83 -2.49 -30.06
C PHE A 67 13.77 -0.98 -30.30
N LYS A 68 12.68 -0.44 -30.85
CA LYS A 68 12.59 0.99 -31.19
C LYS A 68 12.05 1.85 -30.06
N ILE A 69 11.16 1.33 -29.23
CA ILE A 69 10.61 2.09 -28.11
C ILE A 69 11.54 1.96 -26.91
N LYS A 70 12.17 3.07 -26.51
CA LYS A 70 13.17 3.11 -25.42
C LYS A 70 12.53 3.14 -24.03
N SER A 71 11.31 3.66 -23.91
CA SER A 71 10.61 3.77 -22.62
C SER A 71 10.25 2.39 -22.08
N ASN A 72 10.53 2.13 -20.80
CA ASN A 72 10.10 0.91 -20.12
C ASN A 72 8.60 0.94 -19.78
N GLN A 73 8.05 2.11 -19.53
CA GLN A 73 6.61 2.31 -19.29
C GLN A 73 5.97 2.93 -20.52
N LEU A 74 4.89 2.32 -21.00
CA LEU A 74 4.17 2.79 -22.17
C LEU A 74 3.12 3.81 -21.76
N LYS A 75 3.09 4.95 -22.46
CA LYS A 75 1.99 5.90 -22.35
C LYS A 75 0.70 5.25 -22.86
N ASP A 76 -0.44 5.61 -22.29
CA ASP A 76 -1.77 5.13 -22.67
C ASP A 76 -1.99 5.11 -24.19
N THR A 77 -1.61 6.16 -24.88
CA THR A 77 -1.76 6.30 -26.32
C THR A 77 -0.97 5.26 -27.12
N TYR A 78 0.28 4.97 -26.74
CA TYR A 78 1.08 3.97 -27.43
C TYR A 78 0.58 2.55 -27.11
N ALA A 79 0.26 2.28 -25.84
CA ALA A 79 -0.25 0.99 -25.44
C ALA A 79 -1.59 0.67 -26.15
N SER A 80 -2.51 1.65 -26.23
CA SER A 80 -3.79 1.50 -26.91
C SER A 80 -3.63 1.22 -28.40
N LEU A 81 -2.71 1.87 -29.09
CA LEU A 81 -2.43 1.62 -30.52
C LEU A 81 -1.97 0.19 -30.76
N PHE A 82 -1.08 -0.35 -29.93
CA PHE A 82 -0.66 -1.74 -30.05
C PHE A 82 -1.81 -2.73 -29.76
N LEU A 83 -2.65 -2.45 -28.75
CA LEU A 83 -3.80 -3.29 -28.44
C LEU A 83 -4.87 -3.24 -29.55
N ILE A 84 -5.10 -2.07 -30.18
CA ILE A 84 -5.98 -1.94 -31.36
C ILE A 84 -5.41 -2.76 -32.53
N TYR A 85 -4.10 -2.65 -32.77
CA TYR A 85 -3.45 -3.46 -33.78
C TYR A 85 -3.64 -4.97 -33.52
N ASP A 86 -3.46 -5.42 -32.29
CA ASP A 86 -3.64 -6.83 -31.90
C ASP A 86 -5.10 -7.31 -32.13
N LEU A 87 -6.09 -6.44 -31.86
CA LEU A 87 -7.50 -6.71 -32.16
C LEU A 87 -7.71 -6.88 -33.68
N ILE A 88 -7.15 -5.99 -34.50
CA ILE A 88 -7.26 -6.06 -35.97
C ILE A 88 -6.58 -7.32 -36.49
N GLN A 89 -5.36 -7.61 -36.03
CA GLN A 89 -4.60 -8.79 -36.43
C GLN A 89 -5.34 -10.08 -36.14
N LEU A 90 -5.85 -10.23 -34.90
CA LEU A 90 -6.59 -11.43 -34.51
C LEU A 90 -7.92 -11.54 -35.28
N SER A 91 -8.62 -10.41 -35.46
CA SER A 91 -9.87 -10.39 -36.25
C SER A 91 -9.63 -10.78 -37.70
N ALA A 92 -8.51 -10.39 -38.31
CA ALA A 92 -8.14 -10.80 -39.67
C ALA A 92 -7.87 -12.31 -39.75
N LEU A 93 -7.20 -12.91 -38.76
CA LEU A 93 -7.02 -14.36 -38.69
C LEU A 93 -8.36 -15.10 -38.51
N LEU A 94 -9.24 -14.59 -37.63
CA LEU A 94 -10.57 -15.17 -37.42
C LEU A 94 -11.42 -15.04 -38.66
N TYR A 95 -11.36 -13.94 -39.41
CA TYR A 95 -12.04 -13.78 -40.68
C TYR A 95 -11.67 -14.90 -41.67
N LEU A 96 -10.39 -15.26 -41.76
CA LEU A 96 -9.90 -16.34 -42.63
C LEU A 96 -10.30 -17.76 -42.17
N THR A 97 -10.71 -17.91 -40.91
CA THR A 97 -10.81 -19.23 -40.26
C THR A 97 -12.17 -19.49 -39.56
N GLY A 98 -13.25 -18.86 -40.02
CA GLY A 98 -14.60 -19.16 -39.54
C GLY A 98 -15.28 -18.06 -38.73
N GLY A 99 -14.67 -16.88 -38.60
CA GLY A 99 -15.27 -15.72 -37.93
C GLY A 99 -15.60 -15.99 -36.46
N ILE A 100 -16.83 -15.67 -36.09
CA ILE A 100 -17.29 -15.84 -34.70
C ILE A 100 -17.48 -17.34 -34.33
N LEU A 101 -17.59 -18.21 -35.32
CA LEU A 101 -17.71 -19.67 -35.12
C LEU A 101 -16.37 -20.32 -34.78
N ASN A 102 -15.27 -19.62 -35.00
CA ASN A 102 -13.95 -20.08 -34.61
C ASN A 102 -13.85 -20.15 -33.08
N PRO A 103 -13.42 -21.28 -32.49
CA PRO A 103 -13.27 -21.40 -31.03
C PRO A 103 -12.38 -20.34 -30.39
N PHE A 104 -11.42 -19.77 -31.14
CA PHE A 104 -10.53 -18.73 -30.66
C PHE A 104 -11.13 -17.32 -30.68
N SER A 105 -12.39 -17.14 -31.12
CA SER A 105 -13.06 -15.84 -31.16
C SER A 105 -13.15 -15.17 -29.79
N PHE A 106 -13.22 -15.94 -28.70
CA PHE A 106 -13.22 -15.41 -27.34
C PHE A 106 -11.90 -14.68 -26.97
N LEU A 107 -10.79 -14.97 -27.64
CA LEU A 107 -9.50 -14.29 -27.38
C LEU A 107 -9.53 -12.79 -27.75
N LEU A 108 -10.52 -12.34 -28.52
CA LEU A 108 -10.72 -10.91 -28.81
C LEU A 108 -11.00 -10.08 -27.56
N ILE A 109 -11.42 -10.69 -26.45
CA ILE A 109 -11.61 -9.95 -25.19
C ILE A 109 -10.31 -9.59 -24.49
N ILE A 110 -9.18 -10.28 -24.79
CA ILE A 110 -7.90 -10.13 -24.07
C ILE A 110 -7.37 -8.70 -24.10
N PRO A 111 -7.30 -7.98 -25.24
CA PRO A 111 -6.82 -6.61 -25.27
C PRO A 111 -7.65 -5.64 -24.42
N ALA A 112 -8.95 -5.85 -24.34
CA ALA A 112 -9.84 -5.05 -23.49
C ALA A 112 -9.61 -5.35 -22.00
N ILE A 113 -9.32 -6.60 -21.62
CA ILE A 113 -8.95 -6.98 -20.25
C ILE A 113 -7.62 -6.35 -19.86
N VAL A 114 -6.61 -6.43 -20.73
CA VAL A 114 -5.31 -5.78 -20.48
C VAL A 114 -5.48 -4.28 -20.30
N SER A 115 -6.29 -3.65 -21.17
CA SER A 115 -6.62 -2.23 -21.03
C SER A 115 -7.30 -1.91 -19.70
N SER A 116 -8.28 -2.71 -19.29
CA SER A 116 -9.03 -2.48 -18.05
C SER A 116 -8.16 -2.54 -16.79
N THR A 117 -7.04 -3.27 -16.86
CA THR A 117 -6.11 -3.43 -15.73
C THR A 117 -5.03 -2.34 -15.69
N PHE A 118 -4.54 -1.90 -16.86
CA PHE A 118 -3.34 -1.06 -16.93
C PHE A 118 -3.56 0.32 -17.56
N LEU A 119 -4.64 0.53 -18.31
CA LEU A 119 -4.86 1.76 -19.06
C LEU A 119 -6.04 2.55 -18.49
N SER A 120 -6.27 3.76 -19.05
CA SER A 120 -7.36 4.61 -18.62
C SER A 120 -8.73 4.00 -18.93
N MET A 121 -9.72 4.38 -18.13
CA MET A 121 -11.09 3.94 -18.35
C MET A 121 -11.63 4.34 -19.73
N GLY A 122 -11.26 5.54 -20.20
CA GLY A 122 -11.62 5.99 -21.55
C GLY A 122 -11.08 5.06 -22.63
N THR A 123 -9.81 4.68 -22.52
CA THR A 123 -9.15 3.72 -23.43
C THR A 123 -9.84 2.33 -23.36
N THR A 124 -10.19 1.87 -22.17
CA THR A 124 -10.90 0.59 -22.00
C THR A 124 -12.26 0.59 -22.66
N ILE A 125 -13.03 1.68 -22.54
CA ILE A 125 -14.34 1.83 -23.21
C ILE A 125 -14.17 1.82 -24.72
N ILE A 126 -13.19 2.56 -25.27
CA ILE A 126 -12.90 2.61 -26.70
C ILE A 126 -12.53 1.20 -27.23
N LEU A 127 -11.62 0.51 -26.54
CA LEU A 127 -11.22 -0.86 -26.92
C LEU A 127 -12.38 -1.85 -26.80
N GLY A 128 -13.18 -1.77 -25.74
CA GLY A 128 -14.39 -2.61 -25.59
C GLY A 128 -15.40 -2.38 -26.69
N PHE A 129 -15.67 -1.13 -27.07
CA PHE A 129 -16.55 -0.79 -28.19
C PHE A 129 -15.98 -1.30 -29.52
N PHE A 130 -14.68 -1.13 -29.75
CA PHE A 130 -14.01 -1.61 -30.95
C PHE A 130 -14.04 -3.14 -31.04
N THR A 131 -13.78 -3.85 -29.93
CA THR A 131 -13.90 -5.32 -29.85
C THR A 131 -15.32 -5.79 -30.17
N SER A 132 -16.34 -5.11 -29.61
CA SER A 132 -17.74 -5.45 -29.87
C SER A 132 -18.13 -5.23 -31.34
N THR A 133 -17.62 -4.19 -31.97
CA THR A 133 -17.82 -3.90 -33.39
C THR A 133 -17.17 -4.96 -34.28
N LEU A 134 -15.96 -5.38 -33.95
CA LEU A 134 -15.25 -6.47 -34.68
C LEU A 134 -15.97 -7.82 -34.53
N LEU A 135 -16.44 -8.16 -33.33
CA LEU A 135 -17.23 -9.37 -33.09
C LEU A 135 -18.54 -9.35 -33.88
N PHE A 136 -19.23 -8.20 -33.89
CA PHE A 136 -20.45 -8.04 -34.70
C PHE A 136 -20.14 -8.22 -36.19
N PHE A 137 -19.10 -7.61 -36.72
CA PHE A 137 -18.66 -7.77 -38.08
C PHE A 137 -18.35 -9.24 -38.40
N LEU A 138 -17.57 -9.94 -37.56
CA LEU A 138 -17.21 -11.34 -37.71
C LEU A 138 -18.41 -12.31 -37.59
N SER A 139 -19.55 -11.84 -37.07
CA SER A 139 -20.78 -12.64 -37.05
C SER A 139 -21.44 -12.80 -38.43
N PHE A 140 -21.16 -11.84 -39.35
CA PHE A 140 -21.77 -11.82 -40.69
C PHE A 140 -20.76 -12.05 -41.80
N PHE A 141 -19.52 -11.57 -41.63
CA PHE A 141 -18.49 -11.61 -42.65
C PHE A 141 -17.33 -12.49 -42.20
N TYR A 142 -17.16 -13.63 -42.80
CA TYR A 142 -16.06 -14.58 -42.57
C TYR A 142 -15.97 -15.62 -43.67
N LEU A 143 -14.79 -16.19 -43.87
CA LEU A 143 -14.57 -17.36 -44.70
C LEU A 143 -15.03 -18.63 -43.95
N PRO A 144 -15.36 -19.70 -44.65
CA PRO A 144 -15.81 -20.96 -44.03
C PRO A 144 -14.84 -21.44 -42.95
N LEU A 145 -15.38 -22.12 -41.94
CA LEU A 145 -14.58 -22.80 -40.93
C LEU A 145 -13.73 -23.87 -41.59
N PRO A 146 -12.43 -24.02 -41.29
CA PRO A 146 -11.58 -25.04 -41.83
C PRO A 146 -12.24 -26.47 -41.76
N GLY A 147 -12.23 -27.18 -42.87
CA GLY A 147 -12.82 -28.54 -42.95
C GLY A 147 -14.35 -28.58 -43.11
N MET A 148 -15.04 -27.47 -43.21
CA MET A 148 -16.47 -27.42 -43.49
C MET A 148 -16.74 -27.01 -44.94
N GLU A 149 -17.38 -27.89 -45.73
CA GLU A 149 -17.89 -27.50 -47.03
C GLU A 149 -19.10 -26.57 -46.86
N VAL A 150 -19.13 -25.50 -47.66
CA VAL A 150 -20.09 -24.38 -47.57
C VAL A 150 -21.57 -24.83 -47.59
N ASN A 151 -21.87 -26.00 -48.09
CA ASN A 151 -23.23 -26.48 -48.31
C ASN A 151 -23.71 -27.56 -47.31
N LEU A 152 -22.84 -28.07 -46.43
CA LEU A 152 -23.17 -29.20 -45.55
C LEU A 152 -23.58 -28.81 -44.12
N PHE A 153 -23.15 -27.64 -43.65
CA PHE A 153 -23.47 -27.22 -42.29
C PHE A 153 -23.79 -25.72 -42.22
N ILE A 154 -25.05 -25.37 -42.13
CA ILE A 154 -25.53 -24.00 -41.89
C ILE A 154 -25.82 -23.87 -40.39
N PHE A 155 -24.95 -23.19 -39.65
CA PHE A 155 -25.26 -22.87 -38.26
C PHE A 155 -26.47 -21.94 -38.16
N PRO A 156 -27.48 -22.29 -37.34
CA PRO A 156 -28.63 -21.42 -37.11
C PRO A 156 -28.24 -20.05 -36.64
N ILE A 157 -28.96 -19.01 -37.07
CA ILE A 157 -28.65 -17.61 -36.69
C ILE A 157 -28.64 -17.38 -35.17
N TYR A 158 -29.53 -18.06 -34.44
CA TYR A 158 -29.59 -17.95 -32.99
C TYR A 158 -28.34 -18.51 -32.32
N TYR A 159 -27.63 -19.50 -32.91
CA TYR A 159 -26.36 -19.99 -32.38
C TYR A 159 -25.24 -18.93 -32.48
N LYS A 160 -25.13 -18.24 -33.61
CA LYS A 160 -24.18 -17.14 -33.81
C LYS A 160 -24.49 -15.99 -32.87
N ILE A 161 -25.77 -15.62 -32.71
CA ILE A 161 -26.22 -14.61 -31.75
C ILE A 161 -25.85 -15.04 -30.32
N GLY A 162 -26.03 -16.32 -29.99
CA GLY A 162 -25.65 -16.86 -28.66
C GLY A 162 -24.16 -16.70 -28.37
N ILE A 163 -23.29 -17.03 -29.34
CA ILE A 163 -21.83 -16.83 -29.18
C ILE A 163 -21.51 -15.34 -29.00
N PHE A 164 -22.06 -14.47 -29.86
CA PHE A 164 -21.87 -13.04 -29.77
C PHE A 164 -22.25 -12.49 -28.38
N VAL A 165 -23.45 -12.83 -27.91
CA VAL A 165 -23.95 -12.38 -26.59
C VAL A 165 -23.10 -12.95 -25.47
N SER A 166 -22.67 -14.23 -25.55
CA SER A 166 -21.80 -14.83 -24.54
C SER A 166 -20.44 -14.12 -24.43
N VAL A 167 -19.77 -13.86 -25.57
CA VAL A 167 -18.48 -13.16 -25.59
C VAL A 167 -18.65 -11.71 -25.15
N PHE A 168 -19.74 -11.05 -25.54
CA PHE A 168 -20.04 -9.67 -25.14
C PHE A 168 -20.30 -9.55 -23.62
N ILE A 169 -21.04 -10.48 -23.03
CA ILE A 169 -21.21 -10.54 -21.56
C ILE A 169 -19.87 -10.77 -20.88
N GLY A 170 -19.06 -11.71 -21.40
CA GLY A 170 -17.71 -11.97 -20.91
C GLY A 170 -16.80 -10.72 -20.97
N LEU A 171 -16.86 -9.98 -22.07
CA LEU A 171 -16.14 -8.73 -22.25
C LEU A 171 -16.49 -7.70 -21.18
N ILE A 172 -17.79 -7.46 -20.95
CA ILE A 172 -18.26 -6.50 -19.94
C ILE A 172 -17.83 -6.95 -18.54
N PHE A 173 -18.09 -8.22 -18.20
CA PHE A 173 -17.79 -8.77 -16.88
C PHE A 173 -16.30 -8.71 -16.56
N LEU A 174 -15.44 -9.18 -17.46
CA LEU A 174 -14.00 -9.22 -17.25
C LEU A 174 -13.37 -7.83 -17.28
N SER A 175 -13.88 -6.93 -18.13
CA SER A 175 -13.41 -5.52 -18.11
C SER A 175 -13.79 -4.82 -16.81
N TYR A 176 -15.01 -5.00 -16.30
CA TYR A 176 -15.41 -4.46 -15.01
C TYR A 176 -14.58 -5.04 -13.86
N PHE A 177 -14.35 -6.36 -13.87
CA PHE A 177 -13.50 -7.01 -12.89
C PHE A 177 -12.07 -6.48 -12.93
N GLY A 178 -11.47 -6.31 -14.13
CA GLY A 178 -10.14 -5.76 -14.30
C GLY A 178 -10.01 -4.35 -13.71
N ILE A 179 -10.96 -3.46 -14.00
CA ILE A 179 -11.00 -2.10 -13.45
C ILE A 179 -11.06 -2.12 -11.91
N ARG A 180 -11.92 -2.96 -11.34
CA ARG A 180 -12.07 -3.07 -9.89
C ARG A 180 -10.81 -3.62 -9.23
N PHE A 181 -10.25 -4.69 -9.80
CA PHE A 181 -9.03 -5.32 -9.31
C PHE A 181 -7.83 -4.36 -9.36
N ALA A 182 -7.65 -3.64 -10.47
CA ALA A 182 -6.61 -2.64 -10.61
C ALA A 182 -6.74 -1.54 -9.55
N GLY A 183 -7.95 -1.03 -9.32
CA GLY A 183 -8.24 -0.03 -8.30
C GLY A 183 -7.90 -0.48 -6.88
N GLU A 184 -8.27 -1.71 -6.51
CA GLU A 184 -7.94 -2.27 -5.20
C GLU A 184 -6.43 -2.50 -5.03
N THR A 185 -5.76 -3.02 -6.06
CA THR A 185 -4.30 -3.24 -6.04
C THR A 185 -3.55 -1.92 -5.89
N LYS A 186 -3.98 -0.87 -6.59
CA LYS A 186 -3.41 0.47 -6.49
C LYS A 186 -3.54 1.03 -5.08
N LYS A 187 -4.72 1.00 -4.49
CA LYS A 187 -4.94 1.46 -3.11
C LYS A 187 -4.01 0.76 -2.11
N ARG A 188 -3.85 -0.55 -2.25
CA ARG A 188 -2.92 -1.32 -1.40
C ARG A 188 -1.48 -0.87 -1.61
N SER A 189 -1.04 -0.69 -2.86
CA SER A 189 0.32 -0.22 -3.17
C SER A 189 0.60 1.16 -2.60
N GLU A 190 -0.32 2.12 -2.75
CA GLU A 190 -0.20 3.46 -2.18
C GLU A 190 -0.12 3.43 -0.65
N ALA A 191 -0.93 2.58 0.00
CA ALA A 191 -0.89 2.41 1.43
C ALA A 191 0.46 1.82 1.91
N PHE A 192 1.02 0.85 1.18
CA PHE A 192 2.34 0.31 1.45
C PHE A 192 3.46 1.34 1.26
N ASN A 193 3.41 2.13 0.20
CA ASN A 193 4.38 3.20 -0.04
C ASN A 193 4.35 4.23 1.10
N LYS A 194 3.15 4.60 1.56
CA LYS A 194 2.99 5.50 2.70
C LYS A 194 3.54 4.90 4.00
N LEU A 195 3.34 3.60 4.21
CA LEU A 195 3.93 2.88 5.34
C LEU A 195 5.46 2.95 5.32
N GLN A 196 6.08 2.68 4.16
CA GLN A 196 7.53 2.76 4.01
C GLN A 196 8.07 4.18 4.27
N GLU A 197 7.37 5.21 3.78
CA GLU A 197 7.72 6.62 4.04
C GLU A 197 7.72 6.92 5.53
N VAL A 198 6.67 6.50 6.25
CA VAL A 198 6.56 6.71 7.70
C VAL A 198 7.67 6.00 8.45
N ILE A 199 7.94 4.73 8.14
CA ILE A 199 9.01 3.96 8.78
C ILE A 199 10.37 4.60 8.50
N SER A 200 10.65 4.98 7.26
CA SER A 200 11.91 5.64 6.89
C SER A 200 12.13 6.94 7.68
N LYS A 201 11.05 7.71 7.86
CA LYS A 201 11.10 8.97 8.61
C LYS A 201 11.33 8.73 10.11
N GLU A 202 10.76 7.69 10.71
CA GLU A 202 11.02 7.32 12.11
C GLU A 202 12.49 6.89 12.28
N TYR A 203 13.05 6.08 11.38
CA TYR A 203 14.47 5.72 11.42
C TYR A 203 15.39 6.95 11.28
N GLU A 204 15.04 7.89 10.40
CA GLU A 204 15.78 9.15 10.24
C GLU A 204 15.78 9.97 11.54
N LEU A 205 14.60 10.12 12.16
CA LEU A 205 14.46 10.84 13.43
C LEU A 205 15.23 10.15 14.56
N GLU A 206 15.21 8.83 14.63
CA GLU A 206 15.96 8.05 15.60
C GLU A 206 17.48 8.25 15.40
N SER A 207 17.96 8.19 14.15
CA SER A 207 19.37 8.43 13.82
C SER A 207 19.83 9.83 14.15
N LEU A 208 19.05 10.86 13.76
CA LEU A 208 19.32 12.26 14.10
C LEU A 208 19.36 12.45 15.61
N GLY A 209 18.47 11.74 16.27
CA GLY A 209 18.41 11.67 17.69
C GLY A 209 19.72 11.20 18.32
N GLY A 210 20.23 10.05 17.94
CA GLY A 210 21.49 9.50 18.44
C GLY A 210 22.68 10.45 18.21
N GLN A 211 22.75 11.08 17.03
CA GLN A 211 23.80 12.05 16.71
C GLN A 211 23.76 13.30 17.65
N ALA A 212 22.58 13.81 17.93
CA ALA A 212 22.41 14.95 18.80
C ALA A 212 22.76 14.61 20.25
N ALA A 213 22.52 13.40 20.75
CA ALA A 213 22.95 12.95 22.08
C ALA A 213 24.47 12.85 22.18
N ALA A 214 25.10 12.23 21.17
CA ALA A 214 26.55 12.13 21.10
C ALA A 214 27.20 13.53 21.08
N ALA A 215 26.64 14.48 20.32
CA ALA A 215 27.08 15.86 20.28
C ALA A 215 26.87 16.57 21.63
N ALA A 216 25.73 16.37 22.29
CA ALA A 216 25.46 16.96 23.62
C ALA A 216 26.42 16.42 24.67
N HIS A 217 26.76 15.14 24.66
CA HIS A 217 27.76 14.55 25.55
C HIS A 217 29.14 15.13 25.30
N SER A 218 29.56 15.20 24.02
CA SER A 218 30.86 15.73 23.61
C SER A 218 31.02 17.24 23.94
N LEU A 219 29.93 18.03 23.88
CA LEU A 219 29.92 19.44 24.24
C LEU A 219 29.81 19.69 25.76
N GLY A 220 29.23 18.74 26.49
CA GLY A 220 29.06 18.84 27.95
C GLY A 220 30.40 18.92 28.70
N THR A 221 31.39 18.14 28.29
CA THR A 221 32.72 18.11 28.89
C THR A 221 33.45 19.47 28.78
N PRO A 222 33.61 20.07 27.59
CA PRO A 222 34.27 21.37 27.49
C PRO A 222 33.48 22.50 28.21
N LEU A 223 32.16 22.46 28.19
CA LEU A 223 31.35 23.43 28.94
C LEU A 223 31.53 23.32 30.46
N ALA A 224 31.67 22.10 30.97
CA ALA A 224 31.99 21.88 32.39
C ALA A 224 33.35 22.48 32.75
N THR A 225 34.37 22.25 31.91
CA THR A 225 35.70 22.83 32.10
C THR A 225 35.67 24.39 32.09
N ILE A 226 34.99 24.98 31.11
CA ILE A 226 34.82 26.44 31.02
C ILE A 226 34.08 26.98 32.26
N SER A 227 33.08 26.24 32.76
CA SER A 227 32.36 26.62 33.98
C SER A 227 33.26 26.64 35.23
N VAL A 228 34.17 25.68 35.34
CA VAL A 228 35.16 25.63 36.45
C VAL A 228 36.11 26.82 36.37
N VAL A 229 36.71 27.05 35.19
CA VAL A 229 37.66 28.17 34.98
C VAL A 229 36.98 29.53 35.24
N ALA A 230 35.75 29.72 34.76
CA ALA A 230 35.02 30.97 35.00
C ALA A 230 34.72 31.20 36.48
N LYS A 231 34.43 30.14 37.26
CA LYS A 231 34.24 30.24 38.72
C LYS A 231 35.55 30.54 39.48
N GLU A 232 36.67 29.98 39.03
CA GLU A 232 37.99 30.27 39.61
C GLU A 232 38.39 31.74 39.34
N LEU A 233 38.22 32.20 38.09
CA LEU A 233 38.44 33.61 37.73
C LEU A 233 37.59 34.59 38.57
N LYS A 234 36.32 34.23 38.85
CA LYS A 234 35.45 35.01 39.71
C LYS A 234 35.98 35.09 41.12
N LYS A 235 36.61 34.02 41.62
CA LYS A 235 37.23 34.01 42.94
C LYS A 235 38.48 34.86 43.02
N GLU A 236 39.33 34.86 41.97
CA GLU A 236 40.58 35.61 41.92
C GLU A 236 40.38 37.13 41.73
N ILE A 237 39.39 37.51 40.91
CA ILE A 237 39.09 38.93 40.59
C ILE A 237 38.40 39.66 41.79
N GLY A 238 37.77 38.90 42.69
CA GLY A 238 37.10 39.43 43.87
C GLY A 238 36.00 40.44 43.55
N ASP A 239 35.91 41.51 44.33
CA ASP A 239 34.88 42.57 44.24
C ASP A 239 35.20 43.69 43.21
N ASN A 240 36.08 43.41 42.23
CA ASN A 240 36.35 44.40 41.18
C ASN A 240 35.12 44.55 40.30
N LYS A 241 34.36 45.65 40.44
CA LYS A 241 33.06 45.91 39.84
C LYS A 241 33.08 45.93 38.31
N GLU A 242 34.23 46.12 37.68
CA GLU A 242 34.34 46.22 36.21
C GLU A 242 34.27 44.83 35.51
N TYR A 243 34.91 43.79 36.07
CA TYR A 243 34.98 42.47 35.48
C TYR A 243 34.00 41.48 36.11
N SER A 244 33.51 41.72 37.31
CA SER A 244 32.59 40.80 38.02
C SER A 244 31.28 40.60 37.25
N LYS A 245 30.72 41.65 36.60
CA LYS A 245 29.52 41.58 35.82
C LYS A 245 29.68 40.72 34.56
N ASP A 246 30.80 40.81 33.88
CA ASP A 246 31.09 40.06 32.65
C ASP A 246 31.29 38.58 32.97
N ILE A 247 31.93 38.25 34.08
CA ILE A 247 32.11 36.87 34.53
C ILE A 247 30.77 36.27 34.97
N ASP A 248 29.92 37.04 35.66
CA ASP A 248 28.58 36.58 36.03
C ASP A 248 27.70 36.29 34.78
N LEU A 249 27.81 37.17 33.80
CA LEU A 249 27.14 36.94 32.51
C LEU A 249 27.65 35.66 31.84
N LEU A 250 28.97 35.46 31.80
CA LEU A 250 29.60 34.27 31.20
C LEU A 250 29.17 32.99 31.91
N ILE A 251 29.17 32.96 33.24
CA ILE A 251 28.67 31.79 34.02
C ILE A 251 27.19 31.52 33.75
N SER A 252 26.39 32.59 33.65
CA SER A 252 24.96 32.44 33.35
C SER A 252 24.70 31.83 31.97
N GLN A 253 25.49 32.26 30.95
CA GLN A 253 25.38 31.72 29.59
C GLN A 253 25.85 30.25 29.51
N ILE A 254 26.94 29.90 30.20
CA ILE A 254 27.40 28.51 30.29
C ILE A 254 26.32 27.60 30.91
N LYS A 255 25.71 28.08 32.01
CA LYS A 255 24.61 27.36 32.66
C LYS A 255 23.44 27.17 31.71
N ARG A 256 23.05 28.20 30.96
CA ARG A 256 21.99 28.13 29.95
C ARG A 256 22.32 27.14 28.83
N CYS A 257 23.55 27.16 28.30
CA CYS A 257 23.99 26.17 27.31
C CYS A 257 23.94 24.75 27.86
N SER A 258 24.39 24.52 29.09
CA SER A 258 24.35 23.23 29.76
C SER A 258 22.91 22.73 29.97
N GLU A 259 21.96 23.61 30.28
CA GLU A 259 20.54 23.27 30.42
C GLU A 259 19.91 22.90 29.08
N ILE A 260 20.27 23.60 28.00
CA ILE A 260 19.82 23.25 26.63
C ILE A 260 20.36 21.88 26.22
N LEU A 261 21.66 21.64 26.42
CA LEU A 261 22.28 20.34 26.12
C LEU A 261 21.68 19.22 26.96
N LYS A 262 21.40 19.46 28.26
CA LYS A 262 20.69 18.49 29.10
C LYS A 262 19.27 18.16 28.58
N LYS A 263 18.55 19.19 28.10
CA LYS A 263 17.21 18.98 27.51
C LYS A 263 17.27 18.14 26.22
N ILE A 264 18.28 18.41 25.38
CA ILE A 264 18.54 17.63 24.17
C ILE A 264 18.92 16.19 24.55
N SER A 265 19.84 16.00 25.49
CA SER A 265 20.29 14.68 25.94
C SER A 265 19.21 13.89 26.70
N LYS A 266 18.41 14.55 27.58
CA LYS A 266 17.38 13.89 28.37
C LYS A 266 16.26 13.31 27.51
N LYS A 267 15.89 14.00 26.43
CA LYS A 267 14.91 13.51 25.46
C LYS A 267 15.41 12.29 24.68
N GLN A 268 16.69 11.94 24.81
CA GLN A 268 17.38 10.91 24.03
C GLN A 268 18.06 9.81 24.86
N ILE A 269 18.34 10.02 26.16
CA ILE A 269 18.73 8.91 27.04
C ILE A 269 17.60 7.87 27.11
N GLU A 270 16.37 8.33 26.87
CA GLU A 270 15.21 7.46 26.64
C GLU A 270 15.24 6.73 25.28
N ASN A 271 16.12 7.13 24.34
CA ASN A 271 16.23 6.59 22.95
C ASN A 271 17.61 6.03 22.62
N ASP A 272 18.44 5.66 23.59
CA ASP A 272 19.80 5.18 23.33
C ASP A 272 19.77 3.85 22.57
N GLN A 273 20.37 3.81 21.37
CA GLN A 273 20.50 2.62 20.50
C GLN A 273 21.25 1.44 21.17
N PHE A 274 21.96 1.66 22.28
CA PHE A 274 22.56 0.60 23.07
C PHE A 274 21.57 -0.15 23.97
N ILE A 275 20.35 0.41 24.19
CA ILE A 275 19.27 -0.29 24.88
C ILE A 275 18.38 -0.92 23.81
N SER A 276 18.83 -2.02 23.21
CA SER A 276 18.04 -2.79 22.26
C SER A 276 16.79 -3.42 22.89
N THR A 277 16.71 -3.44 24.22
CA THR A 277 15.60 -3.97 25.01
C THR A 277 15.08 -2.93 25.98
N VAL A 278 13.75 -2.89 26.12
CA VAL A 278 13.03 -2.01 27.06
C VAL A 278 11.90 -2.81 27.70
N LYS A 279 11.56 -2.52 28.93
CA LYS A 279 10.34 -3.09 29.53
C LYS A 279 9.13 -2.52 28.81
N ILE A 280 8.20 -3.39 28.45
CA ILE A 280 6.98 -2.97 27.75
C ILE A 280 6.19 -1.92 28.54
N GLU A 281 6.23 -1.99 29.86
CA GLU A 281 5.60 -1.04 30.78
C GLU A 281 6.23 0.36 30.64
N ASP A 282 7.57 0.44 30.64
CA ASP A 282 8.32 1.71 30.51
C ASP A 282 8.06 2.34 29.11
N LEU A 283 7.97 1.51 28.06
CA LEU A 283 7.63 1.97 26.70
C LEU A 283 6.21 2.53 26.64
N LEU A 284 5.24 1.88 27.27
CA LEU A 284 3.86 2.36 27.33
C LEU A 284 3.78 3.67 28.10
N ASP A 285 4.49 3.80 29.25
CA ASP A 285 4.53 5.03 30.01
C ASP A 285 5.16 6.19 29.23
N GLU A 286 6.21 5.94 28.48
CA GLU A 286 6.82 6.94 27.56
C GLU A 286 5.79 7.45 26.54
N ILE A 287 5.09 6.52 25.86
CA ILE A 287 4.07 6.88 24.87
C ILE A 287 2.92 7.66 25.54
N ILE A 288 2.43 7.21 26.67
CA ILE A 288 1.34 7.85 27.43
C ILE A 288 1.73 9.26 27.86
N ASN A 289 2.91 9.45 28.40
CA ASN A 289 3.40 10.76 28.86
C ASN A 289 3.50 11.76 27.70
N SER A 290 3.89 11.31 26.49
CA SER A 290 3.89 12.16 25.30
C SER A 290 2.50 12.70 24.93
N PHE A 291 1.44 11.95 25.22
CA PHE A 291 0.06 12.39 25.00
C PHE A 291 -0.49 13.22 26.17
N LYS A 292 -0.09 12.94 27.42
CA LYS A 292 -0.47 13.77 28.59
C LYS A 292 0.03 15.21 28.48
N GLU A 293 1.18 15.44 27.87
CA GLU A 293 1.71 16.79 27.64
C GLU A 293 0.85 17.60 26.65
N THR A 294 0.13 16.95 25.74
CA THR A 294 -0.61 17.60 24.64
C THR A 294 -2.13 17.48 24.78
N SER A 295 -2.62 16.70 25.73
CA SER A 295 -4.06 16.44 25.93
C SER A 295 -4.47 16.66 27.37
N SER A 296 -5.65 17.25 27.58
CA SER A 296 -6.29 17.40 28.90
C SER A 296 -7.04 16.16 29.38
N LYS A 297 -7.00 15.08 28.62
CA LYS A 297 -7.76 13.84 28.92
C LYS A 297 -7.04 12.98 29.96
N GLU A 298 -7.80 12.26 30.75
CA GLU A 298 -7.29 11.31 31.75
C GLU A 298 -6.79 10.03 31.07
N ILE A 299 -5.48 9.81 31.04
CA ILE A 299 -4.87 8.62 30.44
C ILE A 299 -4.20 7.82 31.54
N THR A 300 -4.66 6.57 31.79
CA THR A 300 -4.16 5.72 32.87
C THR A 300 -3.62 4.40 32.33
N LEU A 301 -2.43 4.00 32.79
CA LEU A 301 -1.89 2.66 32.62
C LEU A 301 -2.26 1.81 33.82
N ILE A 302 -2.77 0.62 33.60
CA ILE A 302 -3.14 -0.37 34.60
C ILE A 302 -2.37 -1.64 34.25
N SER A 303 -1.32 -1.93 35.02
CA SER A 303 -0.55 -3.16 34.87
C SER A 303 -1.03 -4.16 35.93
N GLU A 304 -1.35 -5.39 35.49
CA GLU A 304 -1.57 -6.49 36.43
C GLU A 304 -0.18 -6.84 37.00
N LYS A 305 -0.06 -6.81 38.34
CA LYS A 305 1.19 -7.08 39.06
C LYS A 305 1.58 -8.55 38.90
N ASP A 306 2.19 -8.92 37.81
CA ASP A 306 2.95 -10.16 37.72
C ASP A 306 4.46 -9.82 37.76
N GLU A 307 5.24 -10.60 38.49
CA GLU A 307 6.67 -10.41 38.73
C GLU A 307 7.53 -10.56 37.43
N ASN A 308 6.93 -10.97 36.34
CA ASN A 308 7.60 -11.15 35.06
C ASN A 308 7.66 -9.84 34.26
N LYS A 309 8.64 -9.00 34.61
CA LYS A 309 9.03 -7.84 33.81
C LYS A 309 9.60 -8.33 32.47
N ILE A 310 8.81 -8.19 31.38
CA ILE A 310 9.20 -8.68 30.07
C ILE A 310 9.95 -7.57 29.33
N ASP A 311 11.20 -7.86 28.99
CA ASP A 311 12.01 -7.02 28.11
C ASP A 311 11.64 -7.32 26.65
N ILE A 312 11.33 -6.28 25.90
CA ILE A 312 10.98 -6.34 24.48
C ILE A 312 11.99 -5.58 23.64
N GLN A 313 12.13 -5.96 22.39
CA GLN A 313 12.93 -5.20 21.45
C GLN A 313 12.27 -3.83 21.16
N ARG A 314 12.98 -2.74 21.45
CA ARG A 314 12.54 -1.39 21.09
C ARG A 314 12.70 -1.19 19.58
N THR A 315 11.61 -1.27 18.83
CA THR A 315 11.63 -1.09 17.37
C THR A 315 10.64 -0.01 16.96
N PRO A 316 10.93 0.76 15.89
CA PRO A 316 10.02 1.78 15.37
C PRO A 316 8.62 1.23 15.06
N GLU A 317 8.54 -0.03 14.59
CA GLU A 317 7.26 -0.65 14.30
C GLU A 317 6.37 -0.82 15.53
N ILE A 318 6.96 -1.23 16.67
CA ILE A 318 6.20 -1.41 17.92
C ILE A 318 5.80 -0.03 18.47
N ILE A 319 6.75 0.92 18.50
CA ILE A 319 6.49 2.28 19.00
C ILE A 319 5.39 2.96 18.19
N TYR A 320 5.54 2.99 16.87
CA TYR A 320 4.57 3.64 15.99
C TYR A 320 3.20 2.94 16.02
N GLY A 321 3.20 1.62 16.04
CA GLY A 321 1.97 0.84 16.12
C GLY A 321 1.18 1.11 17.40
N LEU A 322 1.82 1.03 18.56
CA LEU A 322 1.20 1.34 19.85
C LEU A 322 0.76 2.80 19.93
N ARG A 323 1.65 3.74 19.53
CA ARG A 323 1.35 5.16 19.51
C ARG A 323 0.13 5.51 18.66
N ASN A 324 -0.06 4.79 17.56
CA ASN A 324 -1.21 4.98 16.67
C ASN A 324 -2.54 4.62 17.35
N PHE A 325 -2.60 3.46 18.01
CA PHE A 325 -3.83 3.02 18.69
C PHE A 325 -4.11 3.83 19.94
N ILE A 326 -3.08 4.16 20.75
CA ILE A 326 -3.23 5.05 21.92
C ILE A 326 -3.64 6.45 21.46
N GLY A 327 -3.02 6.99 20.40
CA GLY A 327 -3.36 8.30 19.83
C GLY A 327 -4.79 8.35 19.29
N ASN A 328 -5.27 7.28 18.64
CA ASN A 328 -6.66 7.17 18.21
C ASN A 328 -7.61 7.16 19.42
N ALA A 329 -7.32 6.37 20.45
CA ALA A 329 -8.11 6.36 21.66
C ALA A 329 -8.17 7.74 22.33
N VAL A 330 -7.03 8.44 22.43
CA VAL A 330 -6.98 9.82 22.95
C VAL A 330 -7.78 10.78 22.07
N LYS A 331 -7.68 10.66 20.76
CA LYS A 331 -8.38 11.51 19.79
C LYS A 331 -9.90 11.38 19.90
N PHE A 332 -10.42 10.17 19.95
CA PHE A 332 -11.84 9.86 19.87
C PHE A 332 -12.52 9.74 21.24
N SER A 333 -11.78 9.61 22.35
CA SER A 333 -12.34 9.60 23.71
C SER A 333 -13.04 10.93 24.04
N LYS A 334 -14.00 10.89 24.95
CA LYS A 334 -14.62 12.07 25.55
C LYS A 334 -13.69 12.66 26.62
N SER A 335 -13.30 11.86 27.61
CA SER A 335 -12.51 12.28 28.75
C SER A 335 -11.48 11.28 29.24
N LYS A 336 -11.68 9.97 28.99
CA LYS A 336 -10.92 8.89 29.63
C LYS A 336 -10.39 7.86 28.64
N VAL A 337 -9.11 7.50 28.80
CA VAL A 337 -8.45 6.39 28.10
C VAL A 337 -7.79 5.51 29.14
N LYS A 338 -8.05 4.20 29.10
CA LYS A 338 -7.41 3.21 29.96
C LYS A 338 -6.63 2.22 29.11
N ILE A 339 -5.39 2.00 29.48
CA ILE A 339 -4.51 1.02 28.85
C ILE A 339 -4.24 -0.07 29.91
N TYR A 340 -4.57 -1.30 29.57
CA TYR A 340 -4.29 -2.45 30.42
C TYR A 340 -3.14 -3.23 29.81
N LEU A 341 -2.12 -3.48 30.63
CA LEU A 341 -1.04 -4.40 30.30
C LEU A 341 -1.26 -5.70 31.07
N LYS A 342 -1.42 -6.79 30.34
CA LYS A 342 -1.50 -8.14 30.86
C LYS A 342 -0.36 -8.95 30.29
N SER A 343 0.40 -9.61 31.15
CA SER A 343 1.50 -10.47 30.74
C SER A 343 1.49 -11.76 31.52
N ASP A 344 1.61 -12.86 30.82
CA ASP A 344 1.89 -14.18 31.38
C ASP A 344 3.16 -14.77 30.75
N GLU A 345 3.57 -15.96 31.14
CA GLU A 345 4.78 -16.61 30.62
C GLU A 345 4.75 -16.82 29.10
N LYS A 346 3.57 -16.94 28.49
CA LYS A 346 3.38 -17.28 27.07
C LYS A 346 2.89 -16.12 26.23
N ASN A 347 2.11 -15.21 26.82
CA ASN A 347 1.41 -14.16 26.08
C ASN A 347 1.55 -12.81 26.76
N ILE A 348 1.63 -11.77 25.94
CA ILE A 348 1.57 -10.37 26.34
C ILE A 348 0.39 -9.74 25.63
N SER A 349 -0.42 -8.97 26.32
CA SER A 349 -1.51 -8.22 25.71
C SER A 349 -1.58 -6.79 26.23
N VAL A 350 -1.70 -5.86 25.29
CA VAL A 350 -1.98 -4.45 25.54
C VAL A 350 -3.41 -4.18 25.09
N ILE A 351 -4.25 -3.76 26.03
CA ILE A 351 -5.67 -3.48 25.75
C ILE A 351 -5.87 -1.98 25.90
N VAL A 352 -6.23 -1.30 24.82
CA VAL A 352 -6.52 0.14 24.81
C VAL A 352 -8.03 0.34 24.77
N THR A 353 -8.56 1.05 25.74
CA THR A 353 -10.00 1.33 25.87
C THR A 353 -10.26 2.82 26.04
N ASP A 354 -11.33 3.33 25.45
CA ASP A 354 -11.76 4.71 25.57
C ASP A 354 -13.25 4.85 25.96
N ASP A 355 -13.67 6.07 26.28
CA ASP A 355 -15.04 6.45 26.57
C ASP A 355 -15.72 7.21 25.41
N GLY A 356 -15.21 7.03 24.20
CA GLY A 356 -15.71 7.66 22.96
C GLY A 356 -17.00 7.00 22.44
N PRO A 357 -17.36 7.29 21.17
CA PRO A 357 -18.55 6.73 20.52
C PRO A 357 -18.41 5.24 20.15
N GLY A 358 -17.23 4.65 20.30
CA GLY A 358 -16.94 3.28 19.84
C GLY A 358 -16.68 3.21 18.32
N PHE A 359 -16.50 1.97 17.83
CA PHE A 359 -16.35 1.74 16.40
C PHE A 359 -17.73 1.72 15.73
N PRO A 360 -17.92 2.49 14.62
CA PRO A 360 -19.15 2.45 13.84
C PRO A 360 -19.41 1.07 13.24
N ASP A 361 -20.70 0.67 13.14
CA ASP A 361 -21.11 -0.64 12.62
C ASP A 361 -20.68 -0.88 11.17
N ASP A 362 -20.64 0.18 10.37
CA ASP A 362 -20.30 0.11 8.95
C ASP A 362 -18.80 -0.12 8.67
N VAL A 363 -17.94 -0.04 9.68
CA VAL A 363 -16.49 -0.17 9.50
C VAL A 363 -15.82 -1.22 10.39
N ILE A 364 -16.49 -1.77 11.38
CA ILE A 364 -15.86 -2.67 12.37
C ILE A 364 -15.25 -3.91 11.71
N ASP A 365 -15.94 -4.53 10.76
CA ASP A 365 -15.50 -5.75 10.07
C ASP A 365 -14.32 -5.53 9.12
N ILE A 366 -14.09 -4.28 8.72
CA ILE A 366 -13.03 -3.90 7.79
C ILE A 366 -11.94 -3.04 8.46
N LEU A 367 -11.99 -2.90 9.81
CA LEU A 367 -10.96 -2.16 10.56
C LEU A 367 -9.57 -2.76 10.31
N GLY A 368 -8.63 -1.90 9.96
CA GLY A 368 -7.27 -2.29 9.58
C GLY A 368 -7.07 -2.48 8.09
N GLU A 369 -8.08 -2.25 7.24
CA GLU A 369 -7.87 -2.02 5.81
C GLU A 369 -7.49 -0.56 5.53
N PRO A 370 -6.80 -0.28 4.40
CA PRO A 370 -6.40 1.09 4.06
C PRO A 370 -7.60 1.95 3.60
N TYR A 371 -7.55 3.25 3.90
CA TYR A 371 -8.52 4.26 3.45
C TYR A 371 -9.96 4.05 3.92
N ILE A 372 -10.17 3.43 5.07
CA ILE A 372 -11.51 3.29 5.66
C ILE A 372 -12.01 4.64 6.14
N LYS A 373 -13.24 4.99 5.72
CA LYS A 373 -13.99 6.14 6.23
C LYS A 373 -15.39 5.68 6.59
N SER A 374 -15.82 5.98 7.83
CA SER A 374 -17.21 5.77 8.21
C SER A 374 -18.13 6.78 7.53
N LYS A 375 -19.36 6.36 7.29
CA LYS A 375 -20.45 7.24 6.76
C LYS A 375 -21.13 8.03 7.87
N SER A 376 -20.87 7.74 9.14
CA SER A 376 -21.48 8.45 10.27
C SER A 376 -20.93 9.87 10.38
N LYS A 377 -21.83 10.87 10.54
CA LYS A 377 -21.48 12.30 10.63
C LYS A 377 -20.59 12.64 11.83
N GLU A 378 -20.79 11.96 12.95
CA GLU A 378 -20.05 12.22 14.20
C GLU A 378 -18.55 11.86 14.12
N VAL A 379 -18.18 10.94 13.24
CA VAL A 379 -16.79 10.49 13.05
C VAL A 379 -16.10 11.25 11.93
N ASN A 380 -16.86 11.81 10.96
CA ASN A 380 -16.29 12.47 9.78
C ASN A 380 -15.59 13.82 10.08
N GLU A 381 -16.03 14.58 11.07
CA GLU A 381 -15.41 15.88 11.41
C GLU A 381 -14.00 15.73 12.00
N ASN A 382 -13.70 14.59 12.59
CA ASN A 382 -12.41 14.26 13.19
C ASN A 382 -11.62 13.17 12.42
N SER A 383 -12.14 12.65 11.30
CA SER A 383 -11.49 11.55 10.59
C SER A 383 -10.30 12.06 9.76
N GLY A 384 -9.14 11.45 9.96
CA GLY A 384 -7.98 11.58 9.09
C GLY A 384 -8.16 10.78 7.78
N LEU A 385 -7.05 10.51 7.08
CA LEU A 385 -7.00 9.77 5.81
C LEU A 385 -7.49 8.31 5.90
N GLY A 386 -7.84 7.78 7.09
CA GLY A 386 -8.23 6.37 7.29
C GLY A 386 -7.05 5.39 7.15
N LEU A 387 -5.83 5.88 7.25
CA LEU A 387 -4.62 5.06 7.14
C LEU A 387 -4.02 4.66 8.49
N GLY A 388 -4.30 5.42 9.56
CA GLY A 388 -3.66 5.20 10.86
C GLY A 388 -3.86 3.78 11.39
N THR A 389 -5.11 3.31 11.45
CA THR A 389 -5.43 1.95 11.93
C THR A 389 -4.78 0.86 11.06
N PHE A 390 -4.77 1.04 9.73
CA PHE A 390 -4.07 0.14 8.80
C PHE A 390 -2.57 0.09 9.08
N LEU A 391 -1.92 1.26 9.19
CA LEU A 391 -0.48 1.35 9.43
C LEU A 391 -0.12 0.74 10.79
N GLY A 392 -0.85 1.10 11.85
CA GLY A 392 -0.63 0.55 13.18
C GLY A 392 -0.79 -0.96 13.24
N LYS A 393 -1.85 -1.50 12.62
CA LYS A 393 -2.11 -2.94 12.53
C LYS A 393 -0.98 -3.64 11.76
N THR A 394 -0.67 -3.19 10.55
CA THR A 394 0.35 -3.81 9.69
C THR A 394 1.73 -3.86 10.36
N LEU A 395 2.12 -2.78 11.06
CA LEU A 395 3.39 -2.71 11.77
C LEU A 395 3.48 -3.70 12.92
N LEU A 396 2.42 -3.77 13.74
CA LEU A 396 2.38 -4.68 14.89
C LEU A 396 2.28 -6.16 14.44
N GLU A 397 1.48 -6.45 13.41
CA GLU A 397 1.39 -7.80 12.81
C GLU A 397 2.74 -8.25 12.22
N LYS A 398 3.52 -7.35 11.61
CA LYS A 398 4.88 -7.64 11.16
C LYS A 398 5.81 -8.07 12.31
N LYS A 399 5.52 -7.63 13.54
CA LYS A 399 6.21 -8.04 14.77
C LYS A 399 5.47 -9.15 15.52
N GLY A 400 4.62 -9.90 14.83
CA GLY A 400 3.92 -11.07 15.37
C GLY A 400 2.75 -10.76 16.31
N ALA A 401 2.22 -9.54 16.28
CA ALA A 401 1.01 -9.21 17.02
C ALA A 401 -0.24 -9.80 16.35
N ASN A 402 -1.24 -10.10 17.17
CA ASN A 402 -2.62 -10.31 16.73
C ASN A 402 -3.50 -9.19 17.30
N LEU A 403 -4.31 -8.56 16.45
CA LEU A 403 -5.15 -7.43 16.82
C LEU A 403 -6.63 -7.80 16.71
N VAL A 404 -7.38 -7.47 17.79
CA VAL A 404 -8.83 -7.65 17.84
C VAL A 404 -9.48 -6.31 18.17
N PHE A 405 -10.46 -5.92 17.36
CA PHE A 405 -11.27 -4.73 17.58
C PHE A 405 -12.61 -5.13 18.17
N LEU A 406 -12.96 -4.56 19.31
CA LEU A 406 -14.18 -4.89 20.03
C LEU A 406 -15.09 -3.67 20.12
N LYS A 407 -16.37 -3.90 19.88
CA LYS A 407 -17.41 -2.89 19.99
C LYS A 407 -17.92 -2.84 21.43
N GLY A 408 -17.80 -1.67 22.03
CA GLY A 408 -18.24 -1.44 23.41
C GLY A 408 -17.25 -1.96 24.46
N ASN A 409 -17.25 -1.29 25.59
CA ASN A 409 -16.52 -1.66 26.79
C ASN A 409 -17.25 -1.13 28.04
N LYS A 410 -16.69 -1.37 29.24
CA LYS A 410 -17.24 -0.84 30.49
C LYS A 410 -17.29 0.69 30.56
N LEU A 411 -16.53 1.40 29.69
CA LEU A 411 -16.50 2.86 29.57
C LEU A 411 -17.44 3.38 28.49
N GLY A 412 -18.02 2.50 27.66
CA GLY A 412 -18.97 2.81 26.59
C GLY A 412 -18.35 3.08 25.21
N GLY A 413 -17.01 3.11 25.07
CA GLY A 413 -16.31 3.43 23.82
C GLY A 413 -15.69 2.24 23.09
N ALA A 414 -14.62 2.45 22.32
CA ALA A 414 -13.92 1.43 21.58
C ALA A 414 -12.92 0.65 22.44
N THR A 415 -12.60 -0.57 22.00
CA THR A 415 -11.53 -1.40 22.58
C THR A 415 -10.69 -2.01 21.49
N VAL A 416 -9.36 -1.88 21.62
CA VAL A 416 -8.38 -2.55 20.78
C VAL A 416 -7.55 -3.47 21.66
N VAL A 417 -7.52 -4.76 21.34
CA VAL A 417 -6.70 -5.76 22.01
C VAL A 417 -5.54 -6.11 21.08
N ILE A 418 -4.32 -5.93 21.57
CA ILE A 418 -3.07 -6.20 20.85
C ILE A 418 -2.35 -7.29 21.63
N GLY A 419 -2.27 -8.48 21.07
CA GLY A 419 -1.67 -9.65 21.70
C GLY A 419 -0.44 -10.16 20.97
N TRP A 420 0.58 -10.59 21.71
CA TRP A 420 1.76 -11.27 21.20
C TRP A 420 2.01 -12.56 21.95
N GLU A 421 2.55 -13.56 21.28
CA GLU A 421 3.25 -14.63 21.96
C GLU A 421 4.59 -14.09 22.49
N THR A 422 4.92 -14.35 23.75
CA THR A 422 6.13 -13.80 24.40
C THR A 422 7.41 -14.07 23.61
N LYS A 423 7.50 -15.22 22.93
CA LYS A 423 8.65 -15.58 22.07
C LYS A 423 8.84 -14.64 20.88
N ASN A 424 7.78 -13.98 20.37
CA ASN A 424 7.86 -13.09 19.21
C ASN A 424 8.38 -11.69 19.55
N LEU A 425 8.33 -11.32 20.83
CA LEU A 425 8.81 -10.03 21.33
C LEU A 425 10.18 -10.11 21.99
N LYS A 426 10.56 -11.27 22.53
CA LYS A 426 11.89 -11.48 23.10
C LYS A 426 12.92 -11.65 21.98
N LEU A 427 14.11 -11.07 22.15
CA LEU A 427 15.27 -11.42 21.32
C LEU A 427 15.48 -12.95 21.39
N ILE A 428 15.49 -13.61 20.21
CA ILE A 428 16.06 -14.94 20.10
C ILE A 428 17.58 -14.73 20.23
N VAL A 429 18.10 -15.01 21.44
CA VAL A 429 19.55 -15.02 21.73
C VAL A 429 20.17 -16.24 21.04
#